data_ecefe2047b85c051357bff893a0fd4c5
#
_entry.id   ecefe2047b85c051357bff893a0fd4c5
#
_cell.length_a   1.000
_cell.length_b   1.000
_cell.length_c   1.000
_cell.angle_alpha   90.00
_cell.angle_beta   90.00
_cell.angle_gamma   90.00
#
_symmetry.space_group_name_H-M   'P 1'
#
loop_
_entity.id
_entity.type
_entity.pdbx_description
1 polymer ?
#
loop_
_entity_poly.entity_id
_entity_poly.type
_entity_poly.pdbx_seq_one_letter_code
_entity_poly.pdbx_strand_id
1 'polypeptide(L)'
;MTPSSRLTTRRASRNFRRMLLLILGSVSVVAIIVHAEKISYLIRPLWDTPPAPFEHYLPHYYAENVSINNLCSLHGWSLRSEPRRVFDAIIFSNELDLLEIRWKELYPYVTKFVILEANTTFTGIPKPLFFAENRNRFTFAEGKIAHGVFPGRLATHGSHEPFKVEAEQRRAMNHLLRLAGIAVGDLLIVGDTDEIPTPHTVKLLQWCDGIPPVLHLEMKNYLYSFEFQDDYTNWHPTAHVFNQWTQYRHSRQTDVLLADSGWHCSFCFRYISEFVFKMQAYSHAERVRRKDFLEHSRIQRIICNGDDLFDMLPEEYTFKDLFKRLGSLPRSASAVHVPAYVIQNADKFRFLLPGGCARSPG
;
A
#
# COMPACT_ATOMS: atom_id res chain seq x y z
N MET A 1 13.35 -13.21 82.07
CA MET A 1 13.78 -13.29 80.68
C MET A 1 12.59 -12.90 79.79
N THR A 2 12.64 -11.79 79.16
CA THR A 2 11.53 -11.07 78.54
C THR A 2 11.20 -11.52 77.11
N PRO A 3 9.90 -11.76 76.77
CA PRO A 3 9.48 -12.19 75.39
C PRO A 3 9.39 -11.06 74.36
N SER A 4 9.95 -9.87 74.64
CA SER A 4 9.68 -8.65 73.84
C SER A 4 10.46 -8.49 72.52
N SER A 5 11.59 -9.21 72.32
CA SER A 5 12.45 -8.96 71.16
C SER A 5 12.05 -9.70 69.88
N ARG A 6 11.26 -10.78 69.96
CA ARG A 6 10.83 -11.57 68.78
C ARG A 6 9.62 -10.96 68.01
N LEU A 7 8.83 -10.12 68.65
CA LEU A 7 7.64 -9.50 68.04
C LEU A 7 8.01 -8.27 67.18
N THR A 8 9.05 -7.52 67.58
CA THR A 8 9.53 -6.33 66.89
C THR A 8 10.23 -6.70 65.56
N THR A 9 11.01 -7.77 65.54
CA THR A 9 11.69 -8.26 64.34
C THR A 9 10.73 -8.82 63.27
N ARG A 10 9.65 -9.50 63.71
CA ARG A 10 8.62 -9.99 62.78
C ARG A 10 7.78 -8.84 62.16
N ARG A 11 7.53 -7.77 62.89
CA ARG A 11 6.77 -6.61 62.42
C ARG A 11 7.62 -5.77 61.46
N ALA A 12 8.90 -5.59 61.75
CA ALA A 12 9.85 -4.91 60.85
C ALA A 12 10.03 -5.66 59.53
N SER A 13 10.19 -7.00 59.55
CA SER A 13 10.27 -7.85 58.37
C SER A 13 9.01 -7.80 57.54
N ARG A 14 7.81 -7.74 58.14
CA ARG A 14 6.53 -7.64 57.45
C ARG A 14 6.34 -6.28 56.80
N ASN A 15 6.75 -5.20 57.47
CA ASN A 15 6.72 -3.84 56.88
C ASN A 15 7.73 -3.69 55.74
N PHE A 16 8.91 -4.24 55.86
CA PHE A 16 9.89 -4.27 54.80
C PHE A 16 9.39 -5.04 53.56
N ARG A 17 8.79 -6.21 53.73
CA ARG A 17 8.15 -6.95 52.63
C ARG A 17 7.04 -6.18 51.95
N ARG A 18 6.18 -5.49 52.72
CA ARG A 18 5.11 -4.62 52.19
C ARG A 18 5.68 -3.46 51.39
N MET A 19 6.71 -2.80 51.88
CA MET A 19 7.38 -1.71 51.21
C MET A 19 8.04 -2.18 49.91
N LEU A 20 8.71 -3.34 49.92
CA LEU A 20 9.30 -3.94 48.77
C LEU A 20 8.25 -4.29 47.69
N LEU A 21 7.11 -4.83 48.07
CA LEU A 21 6.00 -5.16 47.19
C LEU A 21 5.39 -3.88 46.56
N LEU A 22 5.28 -2.79 47.35
CA LEU A 22 4.81 -1.51 46.82
C LEU A 22 5.80 -0.90 45.81
N ILE A 23 7.10 -0.95 46.10
CA ILE A 23 8.13 -0.47 45.18
C ILE A 23 8.12 -1.31 43.90
N LEU A 24 8.12 -2.64 44.00
CA LEU A 24 8.07 -3.54 42.83
C LEU A 24 6.78 -3.33 42.03
N GLY A 25 5.64 -3.16 42.72
CA GLY A 25 4.37 -2.84 42.06
C GLY A 25 4.43 -1.50 41.29
N SER A 26 4.98 -0.45 41.90
CA SER A 26 5.13 0.86 41.26
C SER A 26 6.07 0.78 40.07
N VAL A 27 7.21 0.09 40.19
CA VAL A 27 8.17 -0.10 39.08
C VAL A 27 7.50 -0.89 37.95
N SER A 28 6.73 -1.93 38.26
CA SER A 28 6.00 -2.73 37.28
C SER A 28 4.96 -1.87 36.51
N VAL A 29 4.20 -1.03 37.23
CA VAL A 29 3.22 -0.13 36.64
C VAL A 29 3.91 0.86 35.70
N VAL A 30 5.01 1.46 36.13
CA VAL A 30 5.80 2.39 35.28
C VAL A 30 6.34 1.64 34.06
N ALA A 31 6.88 0.46 34.21
CA ALA A 31 7.36 -0.36 33.11
C ALA A 31 6.23 -0.72 32.12
N ILE A 32 5.04 -1.06 32.62
CA ILE A 32 3.86 -1.32 31.78
C ILE A 32 3.47 -0.06 30.98
N ILE A 33 3.44 1.11 31.62
CA ILE A 33 3.09 2.37 30.95
C ILE A 33 4.14 2.71 29.89
N VAL A 34 5.42 2.63 30.23
CA VAL A 34 6.54 2.96 29.30
C VAL A 34 6.62 1.98 28.12
N HIS A 35 6.23 0.73 28.34
CA HIS A 35 6.29 -0.33 27.32
C HIS A 35 4.91 -0.78 26.86
N ALA A 36 3.86 0.00 27.08
CA ALA A 36 2.48 -0.37 26.80
C ALA A 36 2.28 -0.88 25.35
N GLU A 37 2.89 -0.20 24.37
CA GLU A 37 2.86 -0.64 22.96
C GLU A 37 3.49 -2.03 22.78
N LYS A 38 4.70 -2.23 23.30
CA LYS A 38 5.40 -3.53 23.18
C LYS A 38 4.65 -4.65 23.87
N ILE A 39 4.05 -4.36 25.02
CA ILE A 39 3.21 -5.30 25.77
C ILE A 39 1.93 -5.58 24.96
N SER A 40 1.31 -4.56 24.39
CA SER A 40 0.15 -4.72 23.52
C SER A 40 0.47 -5.65 22.34
N TYR A 41 1.59 -5.46 21.66
CA TYR A 41 2.02 -6.38 20.59
C TYR A 41 2.26 -7.81 21.11
N LEU A 42 2.88 -7.97 22.27
CA LEU A 42 3.15 -9.30 22.86
C LEU A 42 1.87 -10.08 23.16
N ILE A 43 0.82 -9.40 23.67
CA ILE A 43 -0.45 -10.02 24.03
C ILE A 43 -1.50 -9.94 22.92
N ARG A 44 -1.17 -9.32 21.78
CA ARG A 44 -2.03 -9.20 20.59
C ARG A 44 -2.64 -10.54 20.12
N PRO A 45 -1.95 -11.72 20.19
CA PRO A 45 -2.56 -12.99 19.81
C PRO A 45 -3.82 -13.35 20.59
N LEU A 46 -4.07 -12.72 21.75
CA LEU A 46 -5.26 -12.98 22.55
C LEU A 46 -6.53 -12.35 21.96
N TRP A 47 -6.39 -11.33 21.12
CA TRP A 47 -7.54 -10.63 20.51
C TRP A 47 -7.40 -10.39 19.00
N ASP A 48 -6.24 -10.71 18.42
CA ASP A 48 -6.00 -10.49 16.98
C ASP A 48 -6.80 -11.51 16.18
N THR A 49 -7.78 -11.01 15.46
CA THR A 49 -8.57 -11.85 14.55
C THR A 49 -8.03 -11.60 13.13
N PRO A 50 -7.35 -12.56 12.52
CA PRO A 50 -6.89 -12.39 11.15
C PRO A 50 -8.09 -12.12 10.23
N PRO A 51 -7.92 -11.28 9.20
CA PRO A 51 -8.97 -11.08 8.22
C PRO A 51 -9.38 -12.42 7.60
N ALA A 52 -10.68 -12.59 7.37
CA ALA A 52 -11.19 -13.80 6.75
C ALA A 52 -10.49 -14.01 5.38
N PRO A 53 -10.05 -15.23 5.06
CA PRO A 53 -9.46 -15.51 3.76
C PRO A 53 -10.47 -15.24 2.63
N PHE A 54 -9.97 -15.11 1.40
CA PHE A 54 -10.84 -15.04 0.23
C PHE A 54 -11.45 -16.44 -0.01
N GLU A 55 -12.75 -16.50 -0.25
CA GLU A 55 -13.47 -17.75 -0.48
C GLU A 55 -13.24 -18.28 -1.90
N HIS A 56 -13.11 -17.39 -2.87
CA HIS A 56 -12.96 -17.71 -4.29
C HIS A 56 -11.64 -17.17 -4.82
N TYR A 57 -10.62 -18.02 -4.80
CA TYR A 57 -9.31 -17.73 -5.34
C TYR A 57 -9.26 -18.20 -6.80
N LEU A 58 -9.30 -17.25 -7.74
CA LEU A 58 -9.27 -17.55 -9.16
C LEU A 58 -7.82 -17.72 -9.63
N PRO A 59 -7.47 -18.86 -10.24
CA PRO A 59 -6.17 -19.04 -10.85
C PRO A 59 -6.02 -18.08 -12.04
N HIS A 60 -4.79 -17.62 -12.29
CA HIS A 60 -4.46 -16.75 -13.41
C HIS A 60 -3.54 -17.49 -14.38
N TYR A 61 -3.99 -17.65 -15.61
CA TYR A 61 -3.25 -18.34 -16.67
C TYR A 61 -2.78 -17.33 -17.71
N TYR A 62 -1.49 -17.35 -17.99
CA TYR A 62 -0.89 -16.52 -19.03
C TYR A 62 0.30 -17.21 -19.69
N ALA A 63 0.39 -17.09 -21.02
CA ALA A 63 1.59 -17.34 -21.80
C ALA A 63 1.55 -16.47 -23.07
N GLU A 64 2.72 -16.03 -23.55
CA GLU A 64 2.82 -15.05 -24.64
C GLU A 64 2.15 -15.50 -25.95
N ASN A 65 2.28 -16.76 -26.32
CA ASN A 65 1.81 -17.30 -27.60
C ASN A 65 0.44 -17.98 -27.52
N VAL A 66 -0.27 -17.84 -26.40
CA VAL A 66 -1.63 -18.39 -26.25
C VAL A 66 -2.66 -17.35 -26.67
N SER A 67 -3.60 -17.77 -27.52
CA SER A 67 -4.67 -16.87 -27.97
C SER A 67 -5.55 -16.40 -26.82
N ILE A 68 -6.07 -15.18 -26.93
CA ILE A 68 -6.97 -14.63 -25.89
C ILE A 68 -8.23 -15.51 -25.72
N ASN A 69 -8.73 -16.13 -26.78
CA ASN A 69 -9.84 -17.06 -26.70
C ASN A 69 -9.53 -18.28 -25.80
N ASN A 70 -8.34 -18.85 -25.96
CA ASN A 70 -7.90 -19.96 -25.12
C ASN A 70 -7.68 -19.51 -23.66
N LEU A 71 -7.14 -18.31 -23.46
CA LEU A 71 -6.97 -17.74 -22.11
C LEU A 71 -8.33 -17.53 -21.43
N CYS A 72 -9.33 -16.96 -22.12
CA CYS A 72 -10.68 -16.85 -21.58
C CYS A 72 -11.23 -18.24 -21.20
N SER A 73 -11.11 -19.24 -22.09
CA SER A 73 -11.61 -20.60 -21.85
C SER A 73 -10.93 -21.27 -20.65
N LEU A 74 -9.61 -21.08 -20.46
CA LEU A 74 -8.88 -21.61 -19.28
C LEU A 74 -9.40 -21.04 -17.96
N HIS A 75 -9.93 -19.81 -17.96
CA HIS A 75 -10.55 -19.20 -16.80
C HIS A 75 -12.05 -19.52 -16.64
N GLY A 76 -12.61 -20.36 -17.53
CA GLY A 76 -14.04 -20.67 -17.56
C GLY A 76 -14.90 -19.54 -18.12
N TRP A 77 -14.30 -18.62 -18.87
CA TRP A 77 -14.93 -17.45 -19.50
C TRP A 77 -15.01 -17.61 -21.03
N SER A 78 -15.80 -16.76 -21.67
CA SER A 78 -15.93 -16.73 -23.13
C SER A 78 -15.28 -15.48 -23.73
N LEU A 79 -14.85 -15.57 -25.00
CA LEU A 79 -14.32 -14.42 -25.72
C LEU A 79 -15.46 -13.47 -26.12
N ARG A 80 -15.27 -12.19 -25.91
CA ARG A 80 -16.16 -11.13 -26.38
C ARG A 80 -15.95 -10.85 -27.87
N SER A 81 -17.00 -10.40 -28.55
CA SER A 81 -16.90 -9.88 -29.94
C SER A 81 -16.10 -8.58 -30.01
N GLU A 82 -16.19 -7.74 -28.98
CA GLU A 82 -15.48 -6.47 -28.87
C GLU A 82 -14.96 -6.29 -27.43
N PRO A 83 -13.76 -5.66 -27.27
CA PRO A 83 -13.20 -5.43 -25.95
C PRO A 83 -14.02 -4.39 -25.17
N ARG A 84 -14.07 -4.52 -23.84
CA ARG A 84 -14.58 -3.45 -22.98
C ARG A 84 -13.69 -2.22 -23.05
N ARG A 85 -14.27 -1.03 -22.92
CA ARG A 85 -13.51 0.17 -22.63
C ARG A 85 -12.93 0.03 -21.21
N VAL A 86 -11.68 0.44 -21.02
CA VAL A 86 -10.97 0.32 -19.74
C VAL A 86 -10.69 1.71 -19.18
N PHE A 87 -11.10 1.92 -17.94
CA PHE A 87 -10.82 3.12 -17.14
C PHE A 87 -9.88 2.74 -16.01
N ASP A 88 -8.67 3.30 -16.00
CA ASP A 88 -7.69 3.13 -14.95
C ASP A 88 -7.75 4.35 -14.02
N ALA A 89 -8.24 4.18 -12.79
CA ALA A 89 -8.53 5.28 -11.87
C ALA A 89 -7.63 5.22 -10.65
N ILE A 90 -6.94 6.32 -10.37
CA ILE A 90 -6.02 6.45 -9.24
C ILE A 90 -6.14 7.80 -8.53
N ILE A 91 -5.93 7.79 -7.21
CA ILE A 91 -5.60 9.00 -6.44
C ILE A 91 -4.09 9.13 -6.44
N PHE A 92 -3.60 10.34 -6.78
CA PHE A 92 -2.19 10.58 -6.99
C PHE A 92 -1.61 11.55 -5.95
N SER A 93 -0.42 11.26 -5.46
CA SER A 93 0.32 12.13 -4.54
C SER A 93 1.64 12.65 -5.12
N ASN A 94 2.71 11.83 -5.13
CA ASN A 94 4.03 12.24 -5.61
C ASN A 94 4.78 11.13 -6.38
N GLU A 95 4.17 10.00 -6.65
CA GLU A 95 4.77 8.77 -7.20
C GLU A 95 4.95 8.87 -8.73
N LEU A 96 5.61 9.93 -9.24
CA LEU A 96 5.72 10.22 -10.69
C LEU A 96 6.36 9.09 -11.52
N ASP A 97 7.39 8.42 -10.99
CA ASP A 97 8.06 7.35 -11.71
C ASP A 97 7.16 6.09 -11.78
N LEU A 98 6.45 5.76 -10.70
CA LEU A 98 5.51 4.63 -10.70
C LEU A 98 4.29 4.92 -11.58
N LEU A 99 3.81 6.15 -11.59
CA LEU A 99 2.75 6.59 -12.50
C LEU A 99 3.16 6.41 -13.97
N GLU A 100 4.38 6.79 -14.32
CA GLU A 100 4.90 6.61 -15.67
C GLU A 100 5.00 5.13 -16.05
N ILE A 101 5.54 4.29 -15.17
CA ILE A 101 5.63 2.84 -15.37
C ILE A 101 4.22 2.27 -15.58
N ARG A 102 3.28 2.55 -14.66
CA ARG A 102 1.89 2.09 -14.74
C ARG A 102 1.24 2.46 -16.08
N TRP A 103 1.32 3.71 -16.46
CA TRP A 103 0.67 4.17 -17.67
C TRP A 103 1.34 3.62 -18.95
N LYS A 104 2.65 3.44 -18.95
CA LYS A 104 3.36 2.82 -20.09
C LYS A 104 3.00 1.35 -20.25
N GLU A 105 2.93 0.60 -19.16
CA GLU A 105 2.49 -0.80 -19.17
C GLU A 105 1.04 -0.95 -19.67
N LEU A 106 0.15 -0.07 -19.22
CA LEU A 106 -1.28 -0.20 -19.47
C LEU A 106 -1.77 0.54 -20.72
N TYR A 107 -0.93 1.41 -21.33
CA TYR A 107 -1.32 2.28 -22.42
C TYR A 107 -2.04 1.59 -23.59
N PRO A 108 -1.66 0.38 -24.04
CA PRO A 108 -2.31 -0.29 -25.15
C PRO A 108 -3.77 -0.70 -24.86
N TYR A 109 -4.12 -0.89 -23.60
CA TYR A 109 -5.41 -1.45 -23.17
C TYR A 109 -6.35 -0.42 -22.59
N VAL A 110 -5.82 0.63 -21.98
CA VAL A 110 -6.61 1.65 -21.29
C VAL A 110 -7.23 2.64 -22.27
N THR A 111 -8.52 2.88 -22.11
CA THR A 111 -9.27 3.90 -22.88
C THR A 111 -9.10 5.27 -22.22
N LYS A 112 -9.18 5.36 -20.88
CA LYS A 112 -9.00 6.58 -20.10
C LYS A 112 -8.22 6.32 -18.83
N PHE A 113 -7.15 7.10 -18.61
CA PHE A 113 -6.46 7.25 -17.35
C PHE A 113 -7.14 8.36 -16.55
N VAL A 114 -7.75 7.99 -15.43
CA VAL A 114 -8.49 8.93 -14.57
C VAL A 114 -7.65 9.20 -13.33
N ILE A 115 -7.12 10.40 -13.22
CA ILE A 115 -6.22 10.78 -12.16
C ILE A 115 -6.80 11.94 -11.35
N LEU A 116 -6.87 11.76 -10.04
CA LEU A 116 -7.26 12.79 -9.08
C LEU A 116 -6.07 13.13 -8.21
N GLU A 117 -5.66 14.39 -8.20
CA GLU A 117 -4.67 14.91 -7.27
C GLU A 117 -5.25 16.02 -6.39
N ALA A 118 -4.63 16.30 -5.25
CA ALA A 118 -5.04 17.34 -4.33
C ALA A 118 -3.89 18.32 -4.08
N ASN A 119 -4.21 19.57 -3.70
CA ASN A 119 -3.23 20.57 -3.33
C ASN A 119 -2.80 20.50 -1.84
N THR A 120 -3.29 19.50 -1.11
CA THR A 120 -2.82 19.12 0.22
C THR A 120 -2.62 17.61 0.32
N THR A 121 -1.79 17.20 1.25
CA THR A 121 -1.64 15.79 1.64
C THR A 121 -2.84 15.32 2.46
N PHE A 122 -2.92 14.02 2.76
CA PHE A 122 -3.93 13.49 3.69
C PHE A 122 -3.76 14.06 5.11
N THR A 123 -2.53 14.41 5.49
CA THR A 123 -2.21 15.05 6.77
C THR A 123 -2.41 16.56 6.78
N GLY A 124 -2.90 17.15 5.68
CA GLY A 124 -3.21 18.58 5.57
C GLY A 124 -2.00 19.48 5.33
N ILE A 125 -0.87 18.93 4.91
CA ILE A 125 0.30 19.70 4.49
C ILE A 125 0.07 20.21 3.06
N PRO A 126 0.27 21.51 2.76
CA PRO A 126 0.23 22.02 1.39
C PRO A 126 1.23 21.30 0.50
N LYS A 127 0.84 20.96 -0.72
CA LYS A 127 1.73 20.35 -1.71
C LYS A 127 1.50 20.90 -3.11
N PRO A 128 2.50 20.86 -3.98
CA PRO A 128 2.33 21.13 -5.39
C PRO A 128 1.38 20.13 -6.05
N LEU A 129 0.79 20.51 -7.17
CA LEU A 129 0.08 19.59 -8.06
C LEU A 129 1.12 18.85 -8.92
N PHE A 130 1.74 17.83 -8.35
CA PHE A 130 2.89 17.15 -8.95
C PHE A 130 2.60 16.58 -10.34
N PHE A 131 1.39 16.04 -10.58
CA PHE A 131 1.02 15.60 -11.91
C PHE A 131 0.88 16.79 -12.88
N ALA A 132 0.15 17.84 -12.49
CA ALA A 132 -0.07 19.02 -13.34
C ALA A 132 1.26 19.67 -13.73
N GLU A 133 2.19 19.84 -12.78
CA GLU A 133 3.52 20.44 -12.99
C GLU A 133 4.44 19.56 -13.86
N ASN A 134 4.21 18.24 -13.87
CA ASN A 134 5.01 17.28 -14.64
C ASN A 134 4.23 16.66 -15.81
N ARG A 135 3.15 17.28 -16.27
CA ARG A 135 2.28 16.76 -17.33
C ARG A 135 3.02 16.47 -18.64
N ASN A 136 4.09 17.19 -18.91
CA ASN A 136 4.96 16.99 -20.07
C ASN A 136 5.60 15.58 -20.12
N ARG A 137 5.79 14.90 -18.98
CA ARG A 137 6.26 13.50 -18.93
C ARG A 137 5.25 12.53 -19.52
N PHE A 138 3.98 12.92 -19.58
CA PHE A 138 2.82 12.07 -19.91
C PHE A 138 2.18 12.42 -21.25
N THR A 139 2.87 13.17 -22.10
CA THR A 139 2.37 13.58 -23.43
C THR A 139 1.97 12.39 -24.31
N PHE A 140 2.61 11.23 -24.13
CA PHE A 140 2.24 10.00 -24.83
C PHE A 140 0.81 9.55 -24.57
N ALA A 141 0.23 9.91 -23.41
CA ALA A 141 -1.11 9.54 -22.97
C ALA A 141 -2.12 10.70 -23.04
N GLU A 142 -1.74 11.90 -23.52
CA GLU A 142 -2.52 13.13 -23.42
C GLU A 142 -3.98 12.97 -23.89
N GLY A 143 -4.21 12.26 -25.00
CA GLY A 143 -5.58 12.01 -25.50
C GLY A 143 -6.43 11.06 -24.64
N LYS A 144 -5.82 10.38 -23.68
CA LYS A 144 -6.49 9.42 -22.79
C LYS A 144 -6.62 9.92 -21.35
N ILE A 145 -6.09 11.09 -20.98
CA ILE A 145 -6.08 11.60 -19.61
C ILE A 145 -7.38 12.29 -19.27
N ALA A 146 -7.96 11.91 -18.12
CA ALA A 146 -9.01 12.66 -17.41
C ALA A 146 -8.44 13.07 -16.05
N HIS A 147 -8.05 14.33 -15.91
CA HIS A 147 -7.41 14.88 -14.73
C HIS A 147 -8.36 15.73 -13.91
N GLY A 148 -8.45 15.48 -12.61
CA GLY A 148 -9.18 16.28 -11.65
C GLY A 148 -8.30 16.76 -10.52
N VAL A 149 -8.64 17.94 -9.98
CA VAL A 149 -8.00 18.51 -8.80
C VAL A 149 -9.01 18.57 -7.66
N PHE A 150 -8.68 17.95 -6.55
CA PHE A 150 -9.47 18.05 -5.32
C PHE A 150 -8.93 19.19 -4.46
N PRO A 151 -9.79 20.15 -4.06
CA PRO A 151 -9.40 21.17 -3.11
C PRO A 151 -9.16 20.53 -1.75
N GLY A 152 -7.90 20.42 -1.35
CA GLY A 152 -7.53 19.77 -0.09
C GLY A 152 -7.97 20.59 1.14
N ARG A 153 -7.76 19.99 2.31
CA ARG A 153 -7.96 20.66 3.60
C ARG A 153 -6.65 20.88 4.29
N LEU A 154 -6.37 22.11 4.70
CA LEU A 154 -5.23 22.40 5.55
C LEU A 154 -5.46 21.84 6.96
N ALA A 155 -4.39 21.35 7.57
CA ALA A 155 -4.42 20.91 8.96
C ALA A 155 -4.76 22.10 9.87
N THR A 156 -5.87 22.00 10.60
CA THR A 156 -6.22 22.92 11.68
C THR A 156 -5.95 22.23 13.00
N HIS A 157 -5.40 22.98 13.97
CA HIS A 157 -5.08 22.42 15.29
C HIS A 157 -6.26 21.65 15.90
N GLY A 158 -6.06 20.36 16.14
CA GLY A 158 -6.93 19.52 16.96
C GLY A 158 -8.03 18.69 16.25
N SER A 159 -8.19 18.76 14.92
CA SER A 159 -9.30 18.06 14.24
C SER A 159 -8.96 17.40 12.90
N HIS A 160 -7.68 17.18 12.60
CA HIS A 160 -7.29 16.61 11.31
C HIS A 160 -7.31 15.07 11.37
N GLU A 161 -8.17 14.47 10.54
CA GLU A 161 -8.31 13.00 10.42
C GLU A 161 -7.86 12.56 9.00
N PRO A 162 -6.63 12.07 8.81
CA PRO A 162 -6.08 11.74 7.49
C PRO A 162 -6.96 10.77 6.70
N PHE A 163 -7.47 9.71 7.34
CA PHE A 163 -8.36 8.72 6.72
C PHE A 163 -9.68 9.31 6.22
N LYS A 164 -10.17 10.36 6.87
CA LYS A 164 -11.39 11.04 6.44
C LYS A 164 -11.14 11.87 5.19
N VAL A 165 -10.00 12.55 5.11
CA VAL A 165 -9.57 13.31 3.92
C VAL A 165 -9.36 12.35 2.74
N GLU A 166 -8.73 11.22 2.97
CA GLU A 166 -8.58 10.17 1.97
C GLU A 166 -9.94 9.67 1.46
N ALA A 167 -10.87 9.36 2.37
CA ALA A 167 -12.22 8.93 2.00
C ALA A 167 -13.01 10.00 1.21
N GLU A 168 -12.77 11.28 1.46
CA GLU A 168 -13.36 12.38 0.68
C GLU A 168 -12.79 12.44 -0.73
N GLN A 169 -11.48 12.28 -0.90
CA GLN A 169 -10.86 12.19 -2.23
C GLN A 169 -11.36 10.97 -3.01
N ARG A 170 -11.49 9.81 -2.36
CA ARG A 170 -12.08 8.60 -2.99
C ARG A 170 -13.54 8.84 -3.44
N ARG A 171 -14.31 9.60 -2.67
CA ARG A 171 -15.65 10.00 -3.09
C ARG A 171 -15.64 10.96 -4.28
N ALA A 172 -14.72 11.92 -4.31
CA ALA A 172 -14.57 12.86 -5.43
C ALA A 172 -14.18 12.14 -6.73
N MET A 173 -13.42 11.06 -6.68
CA MET A 173 -13.08 10.24 -7.84
C MET A 173 -14.35 9.70 -8.54
N ASN A 174 -15.41 9.36 -7.81
CA ASN A 174 -16.67 8.91 -8.44
C ASN A 174 -17.31 9.99 -9.34
N HIS A 175 -17.13 11.24 -9.00
CA HIS A 175 -17.58 12.35 -9.84
C HIS A 175 -16.70 12.48 -11.09
N LEU A 176 -15.39 12.43 -10.92
CA LEU A 176 -14.43 12.51 -12.02
C LEU A 176 -14.61 11.37 -13.04
N LEU A 177 -14.88 10.14 -12.58
CA LEU A 177 -15.18 8.99 -13.45
C LEU A 177 -16.38 9.24 -14.35
N ARG A 178 -17.46 9.85 -13.81
CA ARG A 178 -18.65 10.21 -14.62
C ARG A 178 -18.31 11.28 -15.65
N LEU A 179 -17.53 12.30 -15.27
CA LEU A 179 -17.05 13.33 -16.19
C LEU A 179 -16.14 12.75 -17.29
N ALA A 180 -15.35 11.72 -16.96
CA ALA A 180 -14.51 10.99 -17.92
C ALA A 180 -15.33 10.12 -18.89
N GLY A 181 -16.64 10.01 -18.70
CA GLY A 181 -17.56 9.30 -19.60
C GLY A 181 -17.58 7.79 -19.43
N ILE A 182 -17.34 7.28 -18.21
CA ILE A 182 -17.52 5.86 -17.90
C ILE A 182 -19.01 5.47 -18.01
N ALA A 183 -19.30 4.30 -18.56
CA ALA A 183 -20.65 3.79 -18.77
C ALA A 183 -20.78 2.34 -18.25
N VAL A 184 -22.03 1.92 -18.09
CA VAL A 184 -22.37 0.54 -17.69
C VAL A 184 -21.75 -0.46 -18.65
N GLY A 185 -21.07 -1.49 -18.12
CA GLY A 185 -20.36 -2.51 -18.88
C GLY A 185 -18.88 -2.22 -19.17
N ASP A 186 -18.41 -1.00 -18.93
CA ASP A 186 -16.97 -0.70 -19.00
C ASP A 186 -16.19 -1.41 -17.87
N LEU A 187 -14.90 -1.62 -18.08
CA LEU A 187 -14.00 -2.13 -17.06
C LEU A 187 -13.38 -0.96 -16.29
N LEU A 188 -13.62 -0.88 -15.01
CA LEU A 188 -12.98 0.06 -14.10
C LEU A 188 -11.92 -0.66 -13.28
N ILE A 189 -10.67 -0.21 -13.37
CA ILE A 189 -9.58 -0.60 -12.47
C ILE A 189 -9.45 0.46 -11.38
N VAL A 190 -9.51 0.02 -10.13
CA VAL A 190 -9.36 0.85 -8.93
C VAL A 190 -8.12 0.41 -8.17
N GLY A 191 -7.25 1.33 -7.85
CA GLY A 191 -6.05 1.05 -7.06
C GLY A 191 -5.30 2.34 -6.71
N ASP A 192 -4.25 2.20 -5.93
CA ASP A 192 -3.30 3.28 -5.68
C ASP A 192 -2.23 3.33 -6.79
N THR A 193 -1.49 4.42 -6.89
CA THR A 193 -0.51 4.63 -7.98
C THR A 193 0.55 3.54 -8.04
N ASP A 194 0.97 3.04 -6.89
CA ASP A 194 2.00 2.03 -6.69
C ASP A 194 1.48 0.57 -6.83
N GLU A 195 0.19 0.39 -7.12
CA GLU A 195 -0.48 -0.91 -7.35
C GLU A 195 -0.71 -1.11 -8.86
N ILE A 196 0.26 -1.65 -9.56
CA ILE A 196 0.31 -1.71 -11.03
C ILE A 196 -0.21 -3.06 -11.54
N PRO A 197 -1.40 -3.14 -12.18
CA PRO A 197 -1.85 -4.38 -12.83
C PRO A 197 -0.92 -4.76 -13.99
N THR A 198 -0.76 -6.06 -14.23
CA THR A 198 -0.03 -6.49 -15.42
C THR A 198 -0.84 -6.22 -16.70
N PRO A 199 -0.16 -5.94 -17.83
CA PRO A 199 -0.82 -5.77 -19.12
C PRO A 199 -1.72 -6.95 -19.51
N HIS A 200 -1.29 -8.17 -19.21
CA HIS A 200 -2.06 -9.37 -19.54
C HIS A 200 -3.29 -9.55 -18.65
N THR A 201 -3.24 -9.14 -17.38
CA THR A 201 -4.42 -9.08 -16.50
C THR A 201 -5.48 -8.15 -17.09
N VAL A 202 -5.08 -6.92 -17.46
CA VAL A 202 -6.02 -5.94 -18.02
C VAL A 202 -6.58 -6.44 -19.36
N LYS A 203 -5.73 -6.99 -20.24
CA LYS A 203 -6.15 -7.60 -21.51
C LYS A 203 -7.15 -8.74 -21.31
N LEU A 204 -6.90 -9.63 -20.34
CA LEU A 204 -7.78 -10.74 -20.00
C LEU A 204 -9.17 -10.23 -19.61
N LEU A 205 -9.24 -9.32 -18.63
CA LEU A 205 -10.50 -8.76 -18.13
C LEU A 205 -11.23 -7.91 -19.17
N GLN A 206 -10.49 -7.29 -20.09
CA GLN A 206 -11.05 -6.50 -21.19
C GLN A 206 -11.77 -7.37 -22.23
N TRP A 207 -11.19 -8.52 -22.56
CA TRP A 207 -11.65 -9.35 -23.69
C TRP A 207 -12.53 -10.53 -23.30
N CYS A 208 -12.53 -10.95 -22.02
CA CYS A 208 -13.33 -12.10 -21.60
C CYS A 208 -14.69 -11.69 -21.03
N ASP A 209 -15.72 -12.44 -21.37
CA ASP A 209 -17.07 -12.32 -20.80
C ASP A 209 -17.32 -13.44 -19.79
N GLY A 210 -18.21 -13.19 -18.81
CA GLY A 210 -18.42 -14.09 -17.68
C GLY A 210 -17.47 -13.82 -16.51
N ILE A 211 -16.65 -12.76 -16.56
CA ILE A 211 -15.84 -12.33 -15.41
C ILE A 211 -16.74 -11.91 -14.25
N PRO A 212 -16.31 -12.09 -12.99
CA PRO A 212 -17.06 -11.59 -11.84
C PRO A 212 -17.31 -10.08 -11.94
N PRO A 213 -18.48 -9.58 -11.52
CA PRO A 213 -18.80 -8.13 -11.57
C PRO A 213 -17.80 -7.27 -10.80
N VAL A 214 -17.25 -7.80 -9.72
CA VAL A 214 -16.18 -7.21 -8.90
C VAL A 214 -15.23 -8.32 -8.52
N LEU A 215 -13.94 -8.07 -8.69
CA LEU A 215 -12.89 -8.98 -8.21
C LEU A 215 -11.70 -8.16 -7.70
N HIS A 216 -11.04 -8.68 -6.69
CA HIS A 216 -9.76 -8.16 -6.22
C HIS A 216 -8.62 -8.66 -7.09
N LEU A 217 -7.58 -7.85 -7.23
CA LEU A 217 -6.36 -8.16 -7.97
C LEU A 217 -5.24 -8.45 -6.97
N GLU A 218 -4.80 -9.71 -6.88
CA GLU A 218 -3.65 -10.04 -6.05
C GLU A 218 -2.37 -9.53 -6.70
N MET A 219 -1.59 -8.77 -5.96
CA MET A 219 -0.34 -8.19 -6.43
C MET A 219 0.84 -8.69 -5.62
N LYS A 220 1.95 -9.00 -6.31
CA LYS A 220 3.24 -9.23 -5.65
C LYS A 220 3.69 -7.95 -4.98
N ASN A 221 4.04 -8.05 -3.70
CA ASN A 221 4.43 -6.92 -2.91
C ASN A 221 5.95 -6.73 -2.92
N TYR A 222 6.38 -5.49 -3.13
CA TYR A 222 7.78 -5.09 -3.12
C TYR A 222 7.94 -3.84 -2.25
N LEU A 223 9.09 -3.74 -1.55
CA LEU A 223 9.45 -2.56 -0.78
C LEU A 223 10.67 -1.89 -1.40
N TYR A 224 10.60 -0.58 -1.59
CA TYR A 224 11.68 0.30 -2.05
C TYR A 224 12.16 0.07 -3.48
N SER A 225 12.15 -1.17 -3.95
CA SER A 225 12.55 -1.59 -5.29
C SER A 225 12.07 -3.01 -5.56
N PHE A 226 12.18 -3.46 -6.80
CA PHE A 226 11.91 -4.86 -7.17
C PHE A 226 12.99 -5.86 -6.65
N GLU A 227 13.99 -5.37 -5.92
CA GLU A 227 14.98 -6.21 -5.23
C GLU A 227 14.41 -6.88 -3.96
N PHE A 228 13.46 -6.22 -3.28
CA PHE A 228 12.92 -6.66 -1.99
C PHE A 228 11.47 -7.09 -2.14
N GLN A 229 11.28 -8.34 -2.53
CA GLN A 229 9.95 -8.95 -2.56
C GLN A 229 9.55 -9.39 -1.15
N ASP A 230 8.34 -9.02 -0.77
CA ASP A 230 7.70 -9.45 0.46
C ASP A 230 6.77 -10.64 0.18
N ASP A 231 6.76 -11.63 1.07
CA ASP A 231 5.85 -12.78 0.98
C ASP A 231 4.37 -12.43 1.21
N TYR A 232 4.10 -11.20 1.65
CA TYR A 232 2.76 -10.67 1.77
C TYR A 232 2.26 -10.19 0.40
N THR A 233 1.08 -10.65 0.01
CA THR A 233 0.44 -10.19 -1.24
C THR A 233 -0.55 -9.06 -0.94
N ASN A 234 -0.54 -8.02 -1.79
CA ASN A 234 -1.53 -6.96 -1.74
C ASN A 234 -2.77 -7.38 -2.55
N TRP A 235 -3.95 -7.27 -1.95
CA TRP A 235 -5.24 -7.61 -2.55
C TRP A 235 -6.19 -6.39 -2.69
N HIS A 236 -5.77 -5.21 -2.30
CA HIS A 236 -6.64 -4.03 -2.25
C HIS A 236 -7.15 -3.56 -3.62
N PRO A 237 -6.34 -3.60 -4.69
CA PRO A 237 -6.83 -3.18 -6.01
C PRO A 237 -8.00 -4.05 -6.47
N THR A 238 -8.93 -3.43 -7.18
CA THR A 238 -10.11 -4.10 -7.70
C THR A 238 -10.36 -3.81 -9.17
N ALA A 239 -10.98 -4.78 -9.86
CA ALA A 239 -11.54 -4.59 -11.17
C ALA A 239 -13.07 -4.75 -11.11
N HIS A 240 -13.78 -3.84 -11.75
CA HIS A 240 -15.24 -3.80 -11.78
C HIS A 240 -15.75 -3.83 -13.21
N VAL A 241 -16.75 -4.66 -13.50
CA VAL A 241 -17.66 -4.38 -14.59
C VAL A 241 -18.58 -3.27 -14.12
N PHE A 242 -18.33 -2.04 -14.61
CA PHE A 242 -18.96 -0.85 -14.08
C PHE A 242 -20.48 -0.87 -14.20
N ASN A 243 -21.15 -0.48 -13.14
CA ASN A 243 -22.59 -0.27 -13.08
C ASN A 243 -22.92 0.96 -12.23
N GLN A 244 -24.21 1.32 -12.16
CA GLN A 244 -24.66 2.51 -11.43
C GLN A 244 -24.35 2.51 -9.92
N TRP A 245 -24.09 1.35 -9.33
CA TRP A 245 -23.78 1.16 -7.90
C TRP A 245 -22.27 1.09 -7.64
N THR A 246 -21.46 0.99 -8.70
CA THR A 246 -20.00 0.94 -8.57
C THR A 246 -19.47 2.22 -7.96
N GLN A 247 -18.62 2.07 -6.94
CA GLN A 247 -17.96 3.18 -6.27
C GLN A 247 -16.47 2.95 -6.18
N TYR A 248 -15.70 4.01 -6.33
CA TYR A 248 -14.26 4.00 -6.09
C TYR A 248 -13.99 3.82 -4.59
N ARG A 249 -13.51 2.64 -4.18
CA ARG A 249 -13.18 2.30 -2.79
C ARG A 249 -11.95 1.43 -2.76
N HIS A 250 -11.15 1.58 -1.72
CA HIS A 250 -9.94 0.78 -1.46
C HIS A 250 -10.14 -0.05 -0.19
N SER A 251 -11.12 -0.93 -0.24
CA SER A 251 -11.51 -1.84 0.85
C SER A 251 -12.01 -3.15 0.26
N ARG A 252 -12.11 -4.20 1.07
CA ARG A 252 -12.67 -5.48 0.62
C ARG A 252 -14.12 -5.29 0.16
N GLN A 253 -14.39 -5.61 -1.11
CA GLN A 253 -15.67 -5.41 -1.77
C GLN A 253 -16.33 -6.71 -2.21
N THR A 254 -15.55 -7.79 -2.28
CA THR A 254 -15.97 -9.13 -2.70
C THR A 254 -15.05 -10.17 -2.08
N ASP A 255 -15.46 -11.44 -2.12
CA ASP A 255 -14.64 -12.58 -1.72
C ASP A 255 -13.94 -13.27 -2.91
N VAL A 256 -13.90 -12.59 -4.06
CA VAL A 256 -13.25 -13.08 -5.26
C VAL A 256 -11.91 -12.39 -5.47
N LEU A 257 -10.84 -13.16 -5.63
CA LEU A 257 -9.47 -12.69 -5.83
C LEU A 257 -8.87 -13.36 -7.07
N LEU A 258 -8.34 -12.58 -8.01
CA LEU A 258 -7.57 -13.08 -9.14
C LEU A 258 -6.09 -13.12 -8.77
N ALA A 259 -5.48 -14.31 -8.87
CA ALA A 259 -4.07 -14.51 -8.52
C ALA A 259 -3.12 -13.73 -9.43
N ASP A 260 -1.93 -13.41 -8.91
CA ASP A 260 -0.77 -12.88 -9.65
C ASP A 260 -1.13 -11.85 -10.73
N SER A 261 -1.86 -10.82 -10.31
CA SER A 261 -2.48 -9.83 -11.21
C SER A 261 -1.63 -8.60 -11.46
N GLY A 262 -0.53 -8.42 -10.71
CA GLY A 262 0.29 -7.21 -10.84
C GLY A 262 1.37 -7.08 -9.77
N TRP A 263 1.87 -5.84 -9.65
CA TRP A 263 2.93 -5.44 -8.74
C TRP A 263 2.47 -4.31 -7.84
N HIS A 264 2.74 -4.41 -6.55
CA HIS A 264 2.65 -3.31 -5.62
C HIS A 264 4.06 -2.94 -5.16
N CYS A 265 4.54 -1.75 -5.51
CA CYS A 265 5.88 -1.28 -5.18
C CYS A 265 5.82 -0.15 -4.16
N SER A 266 5.72 -0.51 -2.88
CA SER A 266 5.57 0.45 -1.80
C SER A 266 6.87 1.21 -1.53
N PHE A 267 6.79 2.54 -1.36
CA PHE A 267 7.97 3.40 -1.15
C PHE A 267 9.05 3.26 -2.23
N CYS A 268 8.67 3.04 -3.47
CA CYS A 268 9.59 2.88 -4.60
C CYS A 268 9.94 4.24 -5.23
N PHE A 269 10.69 5.06 -4.51
CA PHE A 269 11.05 6.42 -4.90
C PHE A 269 12.49 6.55 -5.40
N ARG A 270 12.73 7.57 -6.20
CA ARG A 270 14.03 7.93 -6.76
C ARG A 270 14.88 8.72 -5.79
N TYR A 271 14.30 9.64 -5.03
CA TYR A 271 14.98 10.58 -4.15
C TYR A 271 14.60 10.34 -2.70
N ILE A 272 15.56 10.52 -1.78
CA ILE A 272 15.30 10.37 -0.34
C ILE A 272 14.24 11.36 0.14
N SER A 273 14.21 12.57 -0.42
CA SER A 273 13.19 13.58 -0.10
C SER A 273 11.76 13.10 -0.38
N GLU A 274 11.55 12.23 -1.37
CA GLU A 274 10.24 11.67 -1.69
C GLU A 274 9.78 10.65 -0.63
N PHE A 275 10.72 9.90 -0.03
CA PHE A 275 10.43 9.04 1.13
C PHE A 275 9.99 9.89 2.31
N VAL A 276 10.77 10.93 2.65
CA VAL A 276 10.44 11.85 3.74
C VAL A 276 9.06 12.46 3.52
N PHE A 277 8.78 12.91 2.29
CA PHE A 277 7.48 13.46 1.94
C PHE A 277 6.35 12.44 2.17
N LYS A 278 6.44 11.23 1.59
CA LYS A 278 5.39 10.19 1.74
C LYS A 278 5.22 9.80 3.20
N MET A 279 6.28 9.64 3.97
CA MET A 279 6.23 9.32 5.41
C MET A 279 5.43 10.32 6.24
N GLN A 280 5.41 11.59 5.82
CA GLN A 280 4.67 12.68 6.49
C GLN A 280 3.28 12.95 5.90
N ALA A 281 3.02 12.47 4.68
CA ALA A 281 1.90 12.89 3.84
C ALA A 281 0.73 11.90 3.79
N TYR A 282 0.99 10.61 4.03
CA TYR A 282 0.00 9.55 3.86
C TYR A 282 -0.84 9.32 5.12
N SER A 283 -1.86 8.48 5.03
CA SER A 283 -2.85 8.29 6.10
C SER A 283 -2.26 7.72 7.40
N HIS A 284 -1.12 7.01 7.31
CA HIS A 284 -0.41 6.43 8.46
C HIS A 284 0.83 7.25 8.88
N ALA A 285 0.80 8.56 8.75
CA ALA A 285 1.92 9.44 9.14
C ALA A 285 2.24 9.38 10.65
N GLU A 286 1.32 8.88 11.49
CA GLU A 286 1.53 8.63 12.92
C GLU A 286 2.63 7.57 13.18
N ARG A 287 2.97 6.75 12.18
CA ARG A 287 4.10 5.81 12.26
C ARG A 287 5.45 6.51 12.40
N VAL A 288 5.56 7.77 12.00
CA VAL A 288 6.75 8.62 12.23
C VAL A 288 6.76 9.10 13.68
N ARG A 289 7.07 8.20 14.60
CA ARG A 289 7.06 8.47 16.05
C ARG A 289 8.29 9.25 16.54
N ARG A 290 9.37 9.24 15.78
CA ARG A 290 10.65 9.90 16.11
C ARG A 290 11.14 10.70 14.92
N LYS A 291 11.80 11.85 15.18
CA LYS A 291 12.33 12.73 14.13
C LYS A 291 13.45 12.07 13.32
N ASP A 292 14.26 11.20 13.95
CA ASP A 292 15.34 10.48 13.30
C ASP A 292 14.86 9.52 12.19
N PHE A 293 13.55 9.12 12.17
CA PHE A 293 12.97 8.35 11.08
C PHE A 293 13.05 9.07 9.73
N LEU A 294 13.08 10.41 9.75
CA LEU A 294 13.14 11.26 8.55
C LEU A 294 14.58 11.62 8.14
N GLU A 295 15.60 11.12 8.85
CA GLU A 295 16.98 11.38 8.48
C GLU A 295 17.39 10.64 7.20
N HIS A 296 17.91 11.37 6.23
CA HIS A 296 18.29 10.85 4.91
C HIS A 296 19.27 9.68 5.00
N SER A 297 20.27 9.77 5.88
CA SER A 297 21.27 8.70 6.10
C SER A 297 20.65 7.42 6.66
N ARG A 298 19.67 7.55 7.57
CA ARG A 298 18.93 6.41 8.11
C ARG A 298 18.07 5.77 7.02
N ILE A 299 17.27 6.58 6.30
CA ILE A 299 16.42 6.08 5.21
C ILE A 299 17.28 5.35 4.18
N GLN A 300 18.40 5.94 3.72
CA GLN A 300 19.30 5.32 2.75
C GLN A 300 19.82 3.96 3.22
N ARG A 301 20.22 3.84 4.48
CA ARG A 301 20.68 2.57 5.04
C ARG A 301 19.57 1.53 5.07
N ILE A 302 18.38 1.90 5.52
CA ILE A 302 17.21 1.02 5.66
C ILE A 302 16.78 0.46 4.30
N ILE A 303 16.59 1.32 3.29
CA ILE A 303 16.17 0.87 1.96
C ILE A 303 17.20 0.01 1.26
N CYS A 304 18.48 0.15 1.59
CA CYS A 304 19.53 -0.72 1.07
C CYS A 304 19.63 -2.06 1.80
N ASN A 305 19.13 -2.15 3.02
CA ASN A 305 19.08 -3.39 3.79
C ASN A 305 17.78 -4.18 3.62
N GLY A 306 16.72 -3.55 3.14
CA GLY A 306 15.36 -4.12 3.15
C GLY A 306 14.73 -4.15 4.55
N ASP A 307 15.15 -3.22 5.43
CA ASP A 307 14.62 -3.07 6.79
C ASP A 307 13.33 -2.26 6.82
N ASP A 308 12.64 -2.19 7.96
CA ASP A 308 11.44 -1.40 8.14
C ASP A 308 11.75 0.08 8.40
N LEU A 309 11.19 1.00 7.60
CA LEU A 309 11.33 2.45 7.76
C LEU A 309 10.86 2.98 9.12
N PHE A 310 9.90 2.32 9.73
CA PHE A 310 9.23 2.81 10.93
C PHE A 310 9.67 2.08 12.21
N ASP A 311 10.62 1.14 12.13
CA ASP A 311 11.02 0.26 13.23
C ASP A 311 9.81 -0.34 13.97
N MET A 312 8.76 -0.63 13.24
CA MET A 312 7.53 -1.20 13.79
C MET A 312 6.88 -2.10 12.75
N LEU A 313 6.16 -3.04 13.28
CA LEU A 313 5.38 -3.92 12.44
C LEU A 313 4.07 -3.19 12.09
N PRO A 314 3.68 -3.14 10.83
CA PRO A 314 2.45 -2.49 10.42
C PRO A 314 1.23 -3.06 11.17
N GLU A 315 0.36 -2.18 11.63
CA GLU A 315 -0.87 -2.55 12.35
C GLU A 315 -1.82 -3.41 11.52
N GLU A 316 -1.67 -3.36 10.20
CA GLU A 316 -2.45 -4.11 9.22
C GLU A 316 -2.11 -5.60 9.20
N TYR A 317 -0.99 -6.01 9.81
CA TYR A 317 -0.58 -7.41 9.82
C TYR A 317 -1.10 -8.14 11.04
N THR A 318 -1.56 -9.37 10.80
CA THR A 318 -1.85 -10.29 11.89
C THR A 318 -0.56 -10.65 12.63
N PHE A 319 -0.68 -11.10 13.87
CA PHE A 319 0.48 -11.56 14.66
C PHE A 319 1.25 -12.67 13.94
N LYS A 320 0.59 -13.49 13.15
CA LYS A 320 1.22 -14.54 12.33
C LYS A 320 2.08 -13.95 11.20
N ASP A 321 1.61 -12.88 10.57
CA ASP A 321 2.36 -12.18 9.53
C ASP A 321 3.52 -11.39 10.12
N LEU A 322 3.37 -10.91 11.35
CA LEU A 322 4.42 -10.31 12.16
C LEU A 322 5.67 -11.20 12.27
N PHE A 323 5.48 -12.47 12.60
CA PHE A 323 6.60 -13.42 12.71
C PHE A 323 7.30 -13.67 11.37
N LYS A 324 6.58 -13.65 10.27
CA LYS A 324 7.16 -13.79 8.93
C LYS A 324 8.02 -12.59 8.52
N ARG A 325 7.76 -11.41 9.11
CA ARG A 325 8.43 -10.15 8.80
C ARG A 325 9.53 -9.74 9.77
N LEU A 326 9.88 -10.61 10.73
CA LEU A 326 10.99 -10.34 11.63
C LEU A 326 12.31 -10.37 10.85
N GLY A 327 12.95 -9.21 10.76
CA GLY A 327 14.24 -9.05 10.07
C GLY A 327 14.13 -8.33 8.73
N SER A 328 15.28 -8.23 8.08
CA SER A 328 15.40 -7.61 6.75
C SER A 328 14.79 -8.52 5.68
N LEU A 329 14.16 -7.94 4.68
CA LEU A 329 13.70 -8.69 3.52
C LEU A 329 14.87 -9.29 2.75
N PRO A 330 14.75 -10.52 2.24
CA PRO A 330 15.78 -11.13 1.42
C PRO A 330 15.94 -10.35 0.12
N ARG A 331 17.19 -10.19 -0.32
CA ARG A 331 17.49 -9.56 -1.61
C ARG A 331 17.28 -10.54 -2.74
N SER A 332 16.52 -10.13 -3.74
CA SER A 332 16.44 -10.84 -5.02
C SER A 332 17.51 -10.30 -5.98
N ALA A 333 18.25 -11.18 -6.61
CA ALA A 333 19.13 -10.83 -7.74
C ALA A 333 18.35 -10.89 -9.08
N SER A 334 17.05 -11.25 -9.05
CA SER A 334 16.24 -11.44 -10.24
C SER A 334 15.34 -10.24 -10.50
N ALA A 335 15.35 -9.76 -11.74
CA ALA A 335 14.39 -8.81 -12.29
C ALA A 335 13.52 -9.47 -13.39
N VAL A 336 13.36 -10.81 -13.33
CA VAL A 336 12.43 -11.53 -14.17
C VAL A 336 11.01 -11.32 -13.64
N HIS A 337 10.05 -11.08 -14.51
CA HIS A 337 8.65 -10.81 -14.15
C HIS A 337 8.40 -9.48 -13.41
N VAL A 338 9.28 -8.50 -13.54
CA VAL A 338 9.00 -7.11 -13.20
C VAL A 338 8.39 -6.37 -14.41
N PRO A 339 7.84 -5.14 -14.25
CA PRO A 339 7.28 -4.40 -15.38
C PRO A 339 8.26 -4.31 -16.55
N ALA A 340 7.81 -4.65 -17.76
CA ALA A 340 8.65 -4.68 -18.95
C ALA A 340 9.24 -3.30 -19.27
N TYR A 341 8.47 -2.24 -19.03
CA TYR A 341 8.92 -0.87 -19.22
C TYR A 341 10.12 -0.50 -18.33
N VAL A 342 10.21 -1.05 -17.13
CA VAL A 342 11.36 -0.85 -16.22
C VAL A 342 12.62 -1.45 -16.84
N ILE A 343 12.53 -2.66 -17.39
CA ILE A 343 13.66 -3.35 -18.03
C ILE A 343 14.08 -2.64 -19.33
N GLN A 344 13.11 -2.24 -20.16
CA GLN A 344 13.37 -1.51 -21.39
C GLN A 344 14.04 -0.13 -21.17
N ASN A 345 13.88 0.43 -19.96
CA ASN A 345 14.44 1.70 -19.52
C ASN A 345 15.29 1.55 -18.26
N ALA A 346 16.12 0.48 -18.21
CA ALA A 346 16.86 0.08 -17.02
C ALA A 346 17.79 1.19 -16.48
N ASP A 347 18.41 1.99 -17.35
CA ASP A 347 19.26 3.11 -16.94
C ASP A 347 18.46 4.17 -16.18
N LYS A 348 17.26 4.51 -16.67
CA LYS A 348 16.36 5.46 -16.02
C LYS A 348 15.84 4.95 -14.69
N PHE A 349 15.51 3.66 -14.61
CA PHE A 349 14.90 3.03 -13.45
C PHE A 349 15.88 2.14 -12.68
N ARG A 350 17.19 2.41 -12.80
CA ARG A 350 18.23 1.64 -12.11
C ARG A 350 17.97 1.50 -10.63
N PHE A 351 17.42 2.53 -10.02
CA PHE A 351 17.09 2.57 -8.61
C PHE A 351 15.98 1.57 -8.19
N LEU A 352 15.20 1.05 -9.12
CA LEU A 352 14.17 0.01 -8.87
C LEU A 352 14.67 -1.41 -9.11
N LEU A 353 15.86 -1.58 -9.66
CA LEU A 353 16.42 -2.87 -10.03
C LEU A 353 17.40 -3.39 -8.96
N PRO A 354 17.64 -4.71 -8.90
CA PRO A 354 18.59 -5.30 -7.97
C PRO A 354 19.98 -4.62 -8.00
N GLY A 355 20.48 -4.29 -6.83
CA GLY A 355 21.75 -3.56 -6.65
C GLY A 355 21.67 -2.05 -6.94
N GLY A 356 20.47 -1.49 -7.15
CA GLY A 356 20.24 -0.07 -7.39
C GLY A 356 19.74 0.71 -6.17
N CYS A 357 20.02 0.28 -4.94
CA CYS A 357 19.43 0.85 -3.73
C CYS A 357 19.87 2.29 -3.40
N ALA A 358 21.01 2.75 -3.93
CA ALA A 358 21.51 4.11 -3.68
C ALA A 358 20.56 5.18 -4.27
N ARG A 359 20.23 6.18 -3.49
CA ARG A 359 19.36 7.30 -3.85
C ARG A 359 20.09 8.62 -3.70
N SER A 360 19.76 9.58 -4.58
CA SER A 360 20.16 10.96 -4.37
C SER A 360 19.29 11.62 -3.30
N PRO A 361 19.78 12.68 -2.62
CA PRO A 361 18.97 13.37 -1.61
C PRO A 361 17.66 13.96 -2.16
N GLY A 362 17.67 14.50 -3.40
CA GLY A 362 16.56 15.19 -4.05
C GLY A 362 16.58 16.66 -3.82
#